data_d7cc424d46c6cc47f5f0fcd565386baa
#
_entry.id   d7cc424d46c6cc47f5f0fcd565386baa
#
_cell.length_a   1.000
_cell.length_b   1.000
_cell.length_c   1.000
_cell.angle_alpha   90.00
_cell.angle_beta   90.00
_cell.angle_gamma   90.00
#
_symmetry.space_group_name_H-M   'P 1'
#
loop_
_entity.id
_entity.type
_entity.pdbx_description
1 polymer ?
#
loop_
_entity_poly.entity_id
_entity_poly.type
_entity_poly.pdbx_seq_one_letter_code
_entity_poly.pdbx_strand_id
1 'polypeptide(L)'
;KADPAVAPIVNAHALAEASDGRIYLVTDHPKNDFIVFEKDGRYVRSISAGLGGGHGLEIFMKDGVEYLAHVDSGWHMAAEGWNPTPVEGRVTILTLDGKVVRRLPTPVELGLKDGKFMPCDVAWTPSGTLLIADGYGSNLVYELTFEGKLVRKWGGPTKDAANLSNAHGISIDVTDPRGPLVWVPSRAQNQIKAFTPEGRHVDTLDLPGAFAGQLFFRGDRIYTAVCWSKDAQGKRPAKSGFLLVLDRATRKVLSAPGGEEPRYVDGKLQPLRQAQPVFVHGHDLYVDSAGDIYLGEWNADRRYPSKLTLLR
;
A
#
# COMPACT_ATOMS: atom_id res chain seq x y z
N LYS A 1 0.58 -24.00 0.09
CA LYS A 1 0.49 -23.10 1.25
C LYS A 1 1.84 -23.07 1.96
N ALA A 2 2.23 -21.90 2.49
CA ALA A 2 3.42 -21.83 3.35
C ALA A 2 3.14 -22.53 4.69
N ASP A 3 4.19 -23.14 5.24
CA ASP A 3 4.15 -23.67 6.61
C ASP A 3 4.56 -22.52 7.55
N PRO A 4 3.74 -22.17 8.57
CA PRO A 4 4.08 -21.13 9.54
C PRO A 4 5.39 -21.39 10.30
N ALA A 5 5.83 -22.64 10.44
CA ALA A 5 7.12 -22.96 11.02
C ALA A 5 8.31 -22.57 10.11
N VAL A 6 8.10 -22.58 8.79
CA VAL A 6 9.13 -22.28 7.78
C VAL A 6 9.11 -20.82 7.38
N ALA A 7 7.92 -20.25 7.18
CA ALA A 7 7.71 -18.89 6.68
C ALA A 7 6.73 -18.10 7.57
N PRO A 8 7.05 -17.89 8.86
CA PRO A 8 6.16 -17.19 9.78
C PRO A 8 5.91 -15.75 9.35
N ILE A 9 4.69 -15.25 9.60
CA ILE A 9 4.31 -13.84 9.44
C ILE A 9 3.70 -13.31 10.74
N VAL A 10 3.75 -12.00 10.96
CA VAL A 10 2.88 -11.31 11.92
C VAL A 10 1.73 -10.67 11.16
N ASN A 11 2.04 -9.86 10.16
CA ASN A 11 1.07 -9.27 9.24
C ASN A 11 1.47 -9.54 7.78
N ALA A 12 0.47 -9.62 6.91
CA ALA A 12 0.63 -9.58 5.47
C ALA A 12 0.35 -8.14 5.02
N HIS A 13 1.38 -7.45 4.55
CA HIS A 13 1.23 -6.04 4.18
C HIS A 13 1.05 -5.86 2.67
N ALA A 14 2.09 -5.63 1.91
CA ALA A 14 1.99 -5.37 0.47
C ALA A 14 2.38 -6.58 -0.37
N LEU A 15 1.85 -6.63 -1.59
CA LEU A 15 2.12 -7.68 -2.56
C LEU A 15 2.46 -7.08 -3.92
N ALA A 16 3.41 -7.71 -4.62
CA ALA A 16 3.74 -7.36 -5.99
C ALA A 16 4.12 -8.62 -6.81
N GLU A 17 3.85 -8.60 -8.11
CA GLU A 17 4.27 -9.65 -9.04
C GLU A 17 5.60 -9.24 -9.71
N ALA A 18 6.57 -10.14 -9.69
CA ALA A 18 7.80 -9.98 -10.43
C ALA A 18 7.63 -10.44 -11.90
N SER A 19 8.58 -10.08 -12.75
CA SER A 19 8.54 -10.43 -14.19
C SER A 19 8.55 -11.94 -14.46
N ASP A 20 9.02 -12.75 -13.50
CA ASP A 20 8.98 -14.22 -13.55
C ASP A 20 7.61 -14.82 -13.19
N GLY A 21 6.60 -13.96 -12.87
CA GLY A 21 5.24 -14.35 -12.52
C GLY A 21 5.06 -14.75 -11.06
N ARG A 22 6.08 -14.61 -10.22
CA ARG A 22 5.98 -14.88 -8.77
C ARG A 22 5.43 -13.70 -8.01
N ILE A 23 4.67 -14.01 -6.95
CA ILE A 23 4.10 -13.01 -6.04
C ILE A 23 5.04 -12.89 -4.83
N TYR A 24 5.51 -11.68 -4.60
CA TYR A 24 6.27 -11.30 -3.42
C TYR A 24 5.32 -10.66 -2.41
N LEU A 25 5.35 -11.16 -1.19
CA LEU A 25 4.68 -10.59 -0.03
C LEU A 25 5.71 -9.94 0.87
N VAL A 26 5.54 -8.66 1.21
CA VAL A 26 6.29 -8.05 2.32
C VAL A 26 5.57 -8.33 3.64
N THR A 27 6.34 -8.69 4.67
CA THR A 27 5.86 -8.97 6.03
C THR A 27 6.73 -8.27 7.05
N ASP A 28 6.16 -8.01 8.22
CA ASP A 28 6.84 -7.37 9.35
C ASP A 28 7.38 -8.38 10.38
N HIS A 29 7.42 -9.68 10.03
CA HIS A 29 7.97 -10.71 10.92
C HIS A 29 9.50 -10.63 10.95
N PRO A 30 10.15 -10.63 12.14
CA PRO A 30 11.61 -10.44 12.27
C PRO A 30 12.47 -11.52 11.60
N LYS A 31 11.89 -12.67 11.21
CA LYS A 31 12.60 -13.72 10.47
C LYS A 31 12.46 -13.63 8.95
N ASN A 32 11.48 -12.91 8.45
CA ASN A 32 11.17 -12.86 7.01
C ASN A 32 10.82 -11.44 6.60
N ASP A 33 11.62 -10.82 5.77
CA ASP A 33 11.26 -9.54 5.14
C ASP A 33 10.30 -9.77 3.98
N PHE A 34 10.50 -10.88 3.24
CA PHE A 34 9.61 -11.27 2.14
C PHE A 34 9.33 -12.77 2.14
N ILE A 35 8.16 -13.12 1.64
CA ILE A 35 7.79 -14.50 1.29
C ILE A 35 7.37 -14.52 -0.18
N VAL A 36 7.90 -15.48 -0.94
CA VAL A 36 7.66 -15.61 -2.38
C VAL A 36 6.75 -16.81 -2.64
N PHE A 37 5.72 -16.58 -3.45
CA PHE A 37 4.74 -17.58 -3.84
C PHE A 37 4.62 -17.68 -5.36
N GLU A 38 4.24 -18.87 -5.85
CA GLU A 38 3.65 -18.99 -7.19
C GLU A 38 2.20 -18.45 -7.16
N LYS A 39 1.62 -18.13 -8.31
CA LYS A 39 0.24 -17.61 -8.43
C LYS A 39 -0.84 -18.56 -7.88
N ASP A 40 -0.56 -19.85 -7.78
CA ASP A 40 -1.45 -20.84 -7.16
C ASP A 40 -1.38 -20.86 -5.62
N GLY A 41 -0.52 -20.01 -5.04
CA GLY A 41 -0.28 -19.90 -3.60
C GLY A 41 0.73 -20.93 -3.06
N ARG A 42 1.43 -21.66 -3.91
CA ARG A 42 2.52 -22.55 -3.51
C ARG A 42 3.72 -21.73 -3.04
N TYR A 43 4.20 -22.01 -1.84
CA TYR A 43 5.40 -21.40 -1.28
C TYR A 43 6.64 -21.73 -2.12
N VAL A 44 7.45 -20.73 -2.39
CA VAL A 44 8.72 -20.87 -3.10
C VAL A 44 9.89 -20.72 -2.14
N ARG A 45 9.96 -19.59 -1.44
CA ARG A 45 11.05 -19.29 -0.49
C ARG A 45 10.70 -18.10 0.41
N SER A 46 11.43 -17.97 1.51
CA SER A 46 11.52 -16.74 2.30
C SER A 46 12.82 -16.00 2.01
N ILE A 47 12.80 -14.69 2.16
CA ILE A 47 13.95 -13.82 2.07
C ILE A 47 14.07 -13.06 3.39
N SER A 48 15.26 -13.12 3.99
CA SER A 48 15.59 -12.39 5.22
C SER A 48 16.83 -11.54 4.94
N ALA A 49 16.62 -10.25 4.78
CA ALA A 49 17.68 -9.25 4.59
C ALA A 49 17.95 -8.43 5.86
N GLY A 50 17.26 -8.75 6.96
CA GLY A 50 17.41 -8.13 8.26
C GLY A 50 16.91 -6.67 8.29
N LEU A 51 15.77 -6.40 7.64
CA LEU A 51 15.24 -5.05 7.50
C LEU A 51 14.24 -4.69 8.59
N GLY A 52 13.32 -5.62 8.91
CA GLY A 52 12.22 -5.39 9.85
C GLY A 52 11.16 -4.43 9.32
N GLY A 53 10.07 -4.25 10.09
CA GLY A 53 9.05 -3.21 9.86
C GLY A 53 8.37 -3.19 8.50
N GLY A 54 8.44 -4.29 7.74
CA GLY A 54 8.00 -4.36 6.36
C GLY A 54 6.54 -3.93 6.19
N HIS A 55 6.28 -2.98 5.29
CA HIS A 55 4.96 -2.38 5.10
C HIS A 55 4.60 -2.18 3.62
N GLY A 56 5.31 -1.32 2.90
CA GLY A 56 5.14 -1.12 1.46
C GLY A 56 6.14 -1.92 0.63
N LEU A 57 5.77 -2.22 -0.61
CA LEU A 57 6.58 -2.97 -1.56
C LEU A 57 6.33 -2.46 -2.98
N GLU A 58 7.39 -2.14 -3.68
CA GLU A 58 7.36 -1.89 -5.12
C GLU A 58 8.36 -2.82 -5.82
N ILE A 59 7.95 -3.41 -6.95
CA ILE A 59 8.85 -4.10 -7.87
C ILE A 59 8.96 -3.26 -9.13
N PHE A 60 10.17 -2.91 -9.53
CA PHE A 60 10.40 -2.02 -10.66
C PHE A 60 11.63 -2.40 -11.47
N MET A 61 11.61 -2.00 -12.75
CA MET A 61 12.70 -2.22 -13.70
C MET A 61 13.55 -0.96 -13.83
N LYS A 62 14.85 -1.08 -13.69
CA LYS A 62 15.82 -0.02 -13.99
C LYS A 62 17.03 -0.60 -14.75
N ASP A 63 17.34 0.00 -15.90
CA ASP A 63 18.50 -0.41 -16.75
C ASP A 63 18.54 -1.92 -17.05
N GLY A 64 17.36 -2.53 -17.27
CA GLY A 64 17.23 -3.96 -17.57
C GLY A 64 17.35 -4.89 -16.35
N VAL A 65 17.45 -4.35 -15.15
CA VAL A 65 17.47 -5.10 -13.89
C VAL A 65 16.21 -4.85 -13.09
N GLU A 66 15.60 -5.91 -12.55
CA GLU A 66 14.41 -5.83 -11.69
C GLU A 66 14.82 -5.74 -10.22
N TYR A 67 14.25 -4.79 -9.52
CA TYR A 67 14.53 -4.48 -8.11
C TYR A 67 13.28 -4.54 -7.26
N LEU A 68 13.49 -4.79 -5.95
CA LEU A 68 12.51 -4.61 -4.88
C LEU A 68 12.81 -3.29 -4.16
N ALA A 69 11.80 -2.47 -3.90
CA ALA A 69 11.86 -1.43 -2.87
C ALA A 69 11.07 -1.88 -1.65
N HIS A 70 11.75 -2.11 -0.55
CA HIS A 70 11.17 -2.44 0.76
C HIS A 70 10.97 -1.17 1.56
N VAL A 71 9.77 -0.98 2.09
CA VAL A 71 9.45 0.10 3.01
C VAL A 71 9.38 -0.45 4.43
N ASP A 72 10.34 -0.10 5.26
CA ASP A 72 10.27 -0.23 6.71
C ASP A 72 9.47 0.96 7.26
N SER A 73 8.28 0.71 7.79
CA SER A 73 7.41 1.74 8.33
C SER A 73 7.84 2.28 9.69
N GLY A 74 8.89 1.72 10.27
CA GLY A 74 9.32 2.03 11.64
C GLY A 74 8.50 1.34 12.72
N TRP A 75 7.52 0.51 12.39
CA TRP A 75 6.83 -0.34 13.34
C TRP A 75 7.43 -1.75 13.33
N HIS A 76 8.36 -2.02 14.22
CA HIS A 76 9.02 -3.33 14.31
C HIS A 76 8.22 -4.25 15.23
N MET A 77 7.80 -5.39 14.69
CA MET A 77 7.00 -6.38 15.40
C MET A 77 7.90 -7.39 16.13
N ALA A 78 7.45 -7.85 17.29
CA ALA A 78 8.04 -9.03 17.93
C ALA A 78 7.61 -10.31 17.19
N ALA A 79 8.45 -11.36 17.24
CA ALA A 79 8.12 -12.67 16.65
C ALA A 79 6.89 -13.29 17.29
N GLU A 80 6.67 -13.01 18.58
CA GLU A 80 5.54 -13.50 19.36
C GLU A 80 4.77 -12.35 19.99
N GLY A 81 3.45 -12.52 20.05
CA GLY A 81 2.54 -11.51 20.58
C GLY A 81 2.38 -10.29 19.67
N TRP A 82 1.58 -9.34 20.12
CA TRP A 82 1.39 -8.04 19.51
C TRP A 82 2.14 -6.98 20.33
N ASN A 83 3.38 -6.73 19.96
CA ASN A 83 4.23 -5.79 20.67
C ASN A 83 5.09 -4.97 19.70
N PRO A 84 4.50 -3.94 19.03
CA PRO A 84 5.22 -3.10 18.08
C PRO A 84 6.17 -2.14 18.82
N THR A 85 7.39 -2.03 18.32
CA THR A 85 8.38 -1.06 18.79
C THR A 85 8.57 0.01 17.71
N PRO A 86 8.32 1.30 17.99
CA PRO A 86 8.49 2.36 17.02
C PRO A 86 9.97 2.79 16.92
N VAL A 87 10.51 2.69 15.70
CA VAL A 87 11.85 3.16 15.34
C VAL A 87 11.75 4.17 14.18
N GLU A 88 12.86 4.70 13.70
CA GLU A 88 12.87 5.44 12.44
C GLU A 88 12.76 4.45 11.27
N GLY A 89 11.83 4.72 10.35
CA GLY A 89 11.62 3.89 9.17
C GLY A 89 12.67 4.14 8.08
N ARG A 90 12.63 3.30 7.04
CA ARG A 90 13.59 3.40 5.92
C ARG A 90 13.05 2.74 4.65
N VAL A 91 13.48 3.27 3.50
CA VAL A 91 13.30 2.58 2.22
C VAL A 91 14.61 1.94 1.80
N THR A 92 14.58 0.65 1.46
CA THR A 92 15.74 -0.13 1.03
C THR A 92 15.48 -0.74 -0.35
N ILE A 93 16.41 -0.57 -1.27
CA ILE A 93 16.38 -1.20 -2.60
C ILE A 93 17.20 -2.49 -2.55
N LEU A 94 16.61 -3.57 -3.05
CA LEU A 94 17.21 -4.89 -3.10
C LEU A 94 17.08 -5.50 -4.51
N THR A 95 17.89 -6.50 -4.78
CA THR A 95 17.64 -7.44 -5.87
C THR A 95 16.52 -8.42 -5.49
N LEU A 96 15.93 -9.12 -6.47
CA LEU A 96 14.85 -10.08 -6.22
C LEU A 96 15.24 -11.25 -5.29
N ASP A 97 16.54 -11.53 -5.17
CA ASP A 97 17.06 -12.55 -4.23
C ASP A 97 17.34 -12.01 -2.81
N GLY A 98 17.07 -10.71 -2.59
CA GLY A 98 17.15 -10.07 -1.26
C GLY A 98 18.52 -9.45 -0.94
N LYS A 99 19.45 -9.34 -1.89
CA LYS A 99 20.71 -8.63 -1.68
C LYS A 99 20.44 -7.12 -1.65
N VAL A 100 20.85 -6.46 -0.57
CA VAL A 100 20.73 -5.00 -0.44
C VAL A 100 21.62 -4.31 -1.47
N VAL A 101 21.00 -3.50 -2.31
CA VAL A 101 21.65 -2.64 -3.31
C VAL A 101 21.88 -1.25 -2.73
N ARG A 102 20.85 -0.70 -2.04
CA ARG A 102 20.92 0.65 -1.48
C ARG A 102 19.93 0.83 -0.34
N ARG A 103 20.37 1.44 0.73
CA ARG A 103 19.51 2.07 1.74
C ARG A 103 19.35 3.54 1.38
N LEU A 104 18.14 3.99 1.09
CA LEU A 104 17.87 5.38 0.80
C LEU A 104 18.05 6.23 2.07
N PRO A 105 18.56 7.47 1.96
CA PRO A 105 18.69 8.34 3.12
C PRO A 105 17.30 8.72 3.67
N THR A 106 17.21 8.84 5.00
CA THR A 106 16.03 9.42 5.66
C THR A 106 16.02 10.95 5.51
N PRO A 107 14.88 11.62 5.74
CA PRO A 107 14.82 13.08 5.74
C PRO A 107 15.85 13.73 6.68
N VAL A 108 16.09 13.12 7.85
CA VAL A 108 17.09 13.62 8.81
C VAL A 108 18.51 13.53 8.24
N GLU A 109 18.86 12.41 7.59
CA GLU A 109 20.16 12.23 6.91
C GLU A 109 20.35 13.20 5.73
N LEU A 110 19.23 13.67 5.14
CA LEU A 110 19.21 14.73 4.11
C LEU A 110 19.23 16.16 4.70
N GLY A 111 19.31 16.31 6.03
CA GLY A 111 19.32 17.60 6.70
C GLY A 111 17.94 18.27 6.82
N LEU A 112 16.86 17.53 6.58
CA LEU A 112 15.50 18.04 6.70
C LEU A 112 15.00 17.95 8.17
N LYS A 113 14.07 18.84 8.53
CA LYS A 113 13.49 18.92 9.88
C LYS A 113 12.00 18.57 9.85
N ASP A 114 11.64 17.52 9.14
CA ASP A 114 10.24 17.13 8.91
C ASP A 114 9.69 16.18 10.00
N GLY A 115 10.44 15.95 11.05
CA GLY A 115 10.08 15.05 12.14
C GLY A 115 10.56 13.61 11.92
N LYS A 116 9.94 12.67 12.61
CA LYS A 116 10.28 11.26 12.51
C LYS A 116 9.82 10.70 11.16
N PHE A 117 10.71 9.99 10.47
CA PHE A 117 10.39 9.33 9.21
C PHE A 117 9.78 7.95 9.48
N MET A 118 8.53 7.76 9.07
CA MET A 118 7.78 6.50 9.22
C MET A 118 6.96 6.26 7.94
N PRO A 119 7.62 5.87 6.85
CA PRO A 119 7.00 5.75 5.54
C PRO A 119 6.02 4.57 5.49
N CYS A 120 4.96 4.73 4.71
CA CYS A 120 3.98 3.68 4.50
C CYS A 120 4.22 2.94 3.18
N ASP A 121 4.65 3.66 2.13
CA ASP A 121 4.68 3.07 0.80
C ASP A 121 5.62 3.82 -0.14
N VAL A 122 5.91 3.20 -1.29
CA VAL A 122 6.81 3.72 -2.32
C VAL A 122 6.28 3.37 -3.71
N ALA A 123 6.46 4.26 -4.68
CA ALA A 123 6.15 4.00 -6.09
C ALA A 123 7.32 4.44 -6.99
N TRP A 124 7.64 3.62 -8.01
CA TRP A 124 8.61 3.95 -9.03
C TRP A 124 7.98 4.80 -10.13
N THR A 125 8.58 5.94 -10.44
CA THR A 125 8.07 6.86 -11.47
C THR A 125 8.59 6.51 -12.87
N PRO A 126 7.85 6.87 -13.93
CA PRO A 126 8.36 6.76 -15.31
C PRO A 126 9.64 7.57 -15.56
N SER A 127 9.91 8.61 -14.76
CA SER A 127 11.13 9.41 -14.85
C SER A 127 12.35 8.79 -14.16
N GLY A 128 12.19 7.61 -13.52
CA GLY A 128 13.29 6.89 -12.88
C GLY A 128 13.62 7.38 -11.47
N THR A 129 12.61 7.86 -10.75
CA THR A 129 12.71 8.26 -9.34
C THR A 129 11.75 7.43 -8.47
N LEU A 130 11.89 7.53 -7.14
CA LEU A 130 11.00 6.91 -6.18
C LEU A 130 10.22 7.99 -5.44
N LEU A 131 8.89 7.85 -5.42
CA LEU A 131 8.00 8.62 -4.56
C LEU A 131 7.74 7.82 -3.28
N ILE A 132 7.96 8.41 -2.12
CA ILE A 132 7.83 7.77 -0.81
C ILE A 132 6.79 8.53 0.01
N ALA A 133 5.71 7.86 0.41
CA ALA A 133 4.65 8.42 1.24
C ALA A 133 4.97 8.20 2.73
N ASP A 134 5.19 9.27 3.48
CA ASP A 134 5.52 9.21 4.91
C ASP A 134 4.27 9.35 5.80
N GLY A 135 3.36 8.37 5.68
CA GLY A 135 2.01 8.46 6.24
C GLY A 135 1.89 8.28 7.74
N TYR A 136 2.85 7.64 8.41
CA TYR A 136 2.92 7.56 9.87
C TYR A 136 3.83 8.63 10.49
N GLY A 137 4.58 9.35 9.65
CA GLY A 137 5.43 10.47 10.05
C GLY A 137 4.82 11.82 9.67
N SER A 138 5.45 12.50 8.72
CA SER A 138 5.13 13.88 8.33
C SER A 138 3.89 14.04 7.44
N ASN A 139 3.38 12.97 6.86
CA ASN A 139 2.38 12.96 5.76
C ASN A 139 2.90 13.61 4.45
N LEU A 140 4.20 13.86 4.34
CA LEU A 140 4.82 14.33 3.11
C LEU A 140 5.06 13.17 2.13
N VAL A 141 5.15 13.51 0.86
CA VAL A 141 5.69 12.65 -0.19
C VAL A 141 7.08 13.16 -0.54
N TYR A 142 8.08 12.30 -0.46
CA TYR A 142 9.46 12.58 -0.86
C TYR A 142 9.75 11.95 -2.21
N GLU A 143 10.32 12.70 -3.13
CA GLU A 143 10.85 12.18 -4.38
C GLU A 143 12.36 12.08 -4.30
N LEU A 144 12.90 10.86 -4.41
CA LEU A 144 14.33 10.58 -4.40
C LEU A 144 14.75 9.93 -5.72
N THR A 145 15.97 10.23 -6.19
CA THR A 145 16.60 9.43 -7.25
C THR A 145 16.95 8.04 -6.73
N PHE A 146 17.21 7.10 -7.63
CA PHE A 146 17.69 5.76 -7.28
C PHE A 146 18.96 5.82 -6.40
N GLU A 147 19.81 6.84 -6.59
CA GLU A 147 21.03 7.08 -5.81
C GLU A 147 20.78 7.70 -4.43
N GLY A 148 19.51 8.07 -4.12
CA GLY A 148 19.10 8.66 -2.85
C GLY A 148 19.22 10.19 -2.79
N LYS A 149 19.39 10.88 -3.93
CA LYS A 149 19.37 12.34 -3.97
C LYS A 149 17.93 12.85 -3.90
N LEU A 150 17.65 13.79 -3.01
CA LEU A 150 16.34 14.46 -2.94
C LEU A 150 16.10 15.29 -4.21
N VAL A 151 14.99 15.03 -4.87
CA VAL A 151 14.48 15.80 -6.01
C VAL A 151 13.53 16.90 -5.51
N ARG A 152 12.53 16.50 -4.73
CA ARG A 152 11.54 17.40 -4.12
C ARG A 152 10.79 16.72 -2.98
N LYS A 153 9.97 17.49 -2.27
CA LYS A 153 8.93 17.00 -1.37
C LYS A 153 7.67 17.83 -1.50
N TRP A 154 6.51 17.22 -1.24
CA TRP A 154 5.22 17.88 -1.32
C TRP A 154 4.17 17.17 -0.43
N GLY A 155 2.94 17.69 -0.38
CA GLY A 155 1.89 17.15 0.48
C GLY A 155 2.02 17.61 1.94
N GLY A 156 1.71 16.74 2.86
CA GLY A 156 1.70 17.05 4.30
C GLY A 156 0.42 17.74 4.76
N PRO A 157 0.36 18.18 6.02
CA PRO A 157 -0.80 18.89 6.57
C PRO A 157 -0.87 20.30 6.00
N THR A 158 -1.90 20.57 5.19
CA THR A 158 -2.20 21.89 4.62
C THR A 158 -3.62 22.32 5.01
N LYS A 159 -4.02 23.56 4.67
CA LYS A 159 -5.38 24.08 4.92
C LYS A 159 -6.30 23.97 3.71
N ASP A 160 -5.81 23.49 2.60
CA ASP A 160 -6.51 23.37 1.33
C ASP A 160 -6.84 21.92 0.94
N ALA A 161 -7.29 21.72 -0.28
CA ALA A 161 -7.64 20.39 -0.80
C ALA A 161 -6.43 19.43 -0.92
N ALA A 162 -5.21 19.94 -0.95
CA ALA A 162 -3.98 19.14 -1.00
C ALA A 162 -3.62 18.47 0.34
N ASN A 163 -4.31 18.83 1.44
CA ASN A 163 -4.06 18.29 2.78
C ASN A 163 -4.01 16.77 2.79
N LEU A 164 -2.93 16.20 3.31
CA LEU A 164 -2.79 14.76 3.55
C LEU A 164 -2.81 14.48 5.05
N SER A 165 -3.56 13.44 5.44
CA SER A 165 -3.66 12.96 6.82
C SER A 165 -3.66 11.44 6.80
N ASN A 166 -2.59 10.84 7.28
CA ASN A 166 -2.24 9.44 7.14
C ASN A 166 -2.12 9.05 5.64
N ALA A 167 -1.07 9.55 4.99
CA ALA A 167 -0.70 9.26 3.59
C ALA A 167 -0.26 7.78 3.46
N HIS A 168 -1.26 6.86 3.46
CA HIS A 168 -1.06 5.44 3.69
C HIS A 168 -1.01 4.61 2.40
N GLY A 169 -0.25 5.07 1.46
CA GLY A 169 -0.05 4.41 0.18
C GLY A 169 0.33 5.43 -0.89
N ILE A 170 0.85 4.95 -2.00
CA ILE A 170 1.14 5.78 -3.16
C ILE A 170 1.10 4.91 -4.41
N SER A 171 0.42 5.37 -5.44
CA SER A 171 0.36 4.67 -6.73
C SER A 171 0.35 5.66 -7.88
N ILE A 172 0.80 5.24 -9.04
CA ILE A 172 0.88 6.10 -10.23
C ILE A 172 -0.02 5.54 -11.33
N ASP A 173 -0.98 6.34 -11.77
CA ASP A 173 -1.75 6.09 -12.98
C ASP A 173 -1.08 6.79 -14.17
N VAL A 174 -0.30 6.03 -14.92
CA VAL A 174 0.42 6.53 -16.11
C VAL A 174 -0.50 6.67 -17.35
N THR A 175 -1.73 6.17 -17.27
CA THR A 175 -2.67 6.16 -18.39
C THR A 175 -3.88 7.09 -18.19
N ASP A 176 -3.87 7.91 -17.14
CA ASP A 176 -4.90 8.94 -16.97
C ASP A 176 -4.86 9.91 -18.18
N PRO A 177 -6.00 10.24 -18.78
CA PRO A 177 -6.02 11.13 -19.98
C PRO A 177 -5.50 12.54 -19.72
N ARG A 178 -5.38 12.94 -18.46
CA ARG A 178 -4.79 14.22 -18.04
C ARG A 178 -3.26 14.20 -17.94
N GLY A 179 -2.62 13.06 -18.21
CA GLY A 179 -1.22 12.75 -17.96
C GLY A 179 -1.03 11.91 -16.71
N PRO A 180 0.20 11.46 -16.41
CA PRO A 180 0.47 10.67 -15.22
C PRO A 180 -0.01 11.35 -13.94
N LEU A 181 -0.76 10.63 -13.10
CA LEU A 181 -1.24 11.11 -11.81
C LEU A 181 -0.73 10.23 -10.68
N VAL A 182 -0.32 10.87 -9.60
CA VAL A 182 0.09 10.22 -8.35
C VAL A 182 -1.10 10.23 -7.39
N TRP A 183 -1.56 9.05 -7.01
CA TRP A 183 -2.68 8.86 -6.09
C TRP A 183 -2.18 8.51 -4.70
N VAL A 184 -2.58 9.31 -3.72
CA VAL A 184 -2.16 9.17 -2.32
C VAL A 184 -3.40 9.06 -1.43
N PRO A 185 -3.64 7.94 -0.75
CA PRO A 185 -4.68 7.84 0.26
C PRO A 185 -4.43 8.82 1.41
N SER A 186 -5.37 9.72 1.63
CA SER A 186 -5.49 10.50 2.85
C SER A 186 -6.45 9.76 3.79
N ARG A 187 -5.98 8.62 4.29
CA ARG A 187 -6.81 7.58 4.90
C ARG A 187 -7.65 8.09 6.07
N ALA A 188 -7.09 8.94 6.91
CA ALA A 188 -7.81 9.51 8.06
C ALA A 188 -8.97 10.44 7.64
N GLN A 189 -8.95 10.96 6.41
CA GLN A 189 -10.02 11.78 5.84
C GLN A 189 -11.06 10.95 5.06
N ASN A 190 -10.88 9.63 4.92
CA ASN A 190 -11.66 8.76 4.04
C ASN A 190 -11.63 9.26 2.58
N GLN A 191 -10.48 9.69 2.11
CA GLN A 191 -10.24 10.25 0.79
C GLN A 191 -9.00 9.64 0.17
N ILE A 192 -8.97 9.59 -1.17
CA ILE A 192 -7.76 9.34 -1.95
C ILE A 192 -7.57 10.54 -2.88
N LYS A 193 -6.39 11.14 -2.88
CA LYS A 193 -6.13 12.38 -3.60
C LYS A 193 -5.16 12.16 -4.75
N ALA A 194 -5.45 12.79 -5.87
CA ALA A 194 -4.61 12.78 -7.06
C ALA A 194 -3.79 14.05 -7.14
N PHE A 195 -2.53 13.87 -7.49
CA PHE A 195 -1.56 14.95 -7.69
C PHE A 195 -0.87 14.78 -9.04
N THR A 196 -0.38 15.87 -9.62
CA THR A 196 0.62 15.76 -10.68
C THR A 196 1.92 15.18 -10.12
N PRO A 197 2.85 14.67 -10.93
CA PRO A 197 4.16 14.21 -10.46
C PRO A 197 4.93 15.27 -9.65
N GLU A 198 4.66 16.56 -9.90
CA GLU A 198 5.28 17.70 -9.19
C GLU A 198 4.59 18.02 -7.86
N GLY A 199 3.50 17.31 -7.50
CA GLY A 199 2.79 17.48 -6.23
C GLY A 199 1.68 18.52 -6.24
N ARG A 200 1.21 18.99 -7.41
CA ARG A 200 0.02 19.84 -7.50
C ARG A 200 -1.25 19.00 -7.40
N HIS A 201 -2.12 19.28 -6.43
CA HIS A 201 -3.41 18.61 -6.28
C HIS A 201 -4.29 18.79 -7.54
N VAL A 202 -4.91 17.71 -7.98
CA VAL A 202 -5.72 17.65 -9.21
C VAL A 202 -7.15 17.19 -8.93
N ASP A 203 -7.31 16.20 -8.03
CA ASP A 203 -8.60 15.54 -7.82
C ASP A 203 -8.69 14.92 -6.41
N THR A 204 -9.91 14.67 -5.96
CA THR A 204 -10.17 13.97 -4.70
C THR A 204 -11.28 12.94 -4.91
N LEU A 205 -10.98 11.70 -4.58
CA LEU A 205 -11.94 10.61 -4.52
C LEU A 205 -12.43 10.46 -3.08
N ASP A 206 -13.70 10.78 -2.84
CA ASP A 206 -14.34 10.61 -1.55
C ASP A 206 -14.82 9.15 -1.38
N LEU A 207 -14.41 8.51 -0.29
CA LEU A 207 -14.81 7.17 0.10
C LEU A 207 -15.40 7.20 1.52
N PRO A 208 -16.55 7.85 1.73
CA PRO A 208 -17.08 8.13 3.06
C PRO A 208 -17.24 6.84 3.87
N GLY A 209 -16.72 6.84 5.09
CA GLY A 209 -16.76 5.70 6.00
C GLY A 209 -15.65 4.67 5.79
N ALA A 210 -14.96 4.64 4.65
CA ALA A 210 -13.91 3.68 4.33
C ALA A 210 -12.52 4.26 4.58
N PHE A 211 -11.69 3.53 5.34
CA PHE A 211 -10.27 3.82 5.53
C PHE A 211 -9.46 3.01 4.52
N ALA A 212 -9.48 3.46 3.26
CA ALA A 212 -8.87 2.77 2.14
C ALA A 212 -7.34 2.92 2.11
N GLY A 213 -6.67 1.89 1.57
CA GLY A 213 -5.25 1.86 1.25
C GLY A 213 -4.97 2.41 -0.14
N GLN A 214 -3.82 2.01 -0.71
CA GLN A 214 -3.42 2.45 -2.05
C GLN A 214 -4.39 1.95 -3.13
N LEU A 215 -4.37 2.61 -4.29
CA LEU A 215 -5.10 2.18 -5.47
C LEU A 215 -4.25 1.24 -6.31
N PHE A 216 -4.86 0.19 -6.82
CA PHE A 216 -4.29 -0.69 -7.83
C PHE A 216 -5.07 -0.55 -9.15
N PHE A 217 -4.38 -0.27 -10.24
CA PHE A 217 -4.98 -0.04 -11.55
C PHE A 217 -4.82 -1.27 -12.44
N ARG A 218 -5.94 -1.85 -12.91
CA ARG A 218 -5.92 -2.97 -13.85
C ARG A 218 -7.02 -2.80 -14.90
N GLY A 219 -6.64 -2.66 -16.17
CA GLY A 219 -7.59 -2.44 -17.26
C GLY A 219 -8.48 -1.21 -17.00
N ASP A 220 -9.78 -1.41 -17.06
CA ASP A 220 -10.81 -0.40 -16.83
C ASP A 220 -11.28 -0.33 -15.36
N ARG A 221 -10.56 -0.97 -14.44
CA ARG A 221 -10.90 -1.02 -13.02
C ARG A 221 -9.80 -0.44 -12.14
N ILE A 222 -10.24 0.05 -10.98
CA ILE A 222 -9.40 0.41 -9.85
C ILE A 222 -9.81 -0.47 -8.68
N TYR A 223 -8.83 -0.93 -7.93
CA TYR A 223 -9.03 -1.77 -6.75
C TYR A 223 -8.36 -1.10 -5.55
N THR A 224 -8.96 -1.24 -4.37
CA THR A 224 -8.32 -0.85 -3.11
C THR A 224 -8.82 -1.71 -1.96
N ALA A 225 -7.94 -1.96 -1.01
CA ALA A 225 -8.28 -2.61 0.23
C ALA A 225 -8.73 -1.56 1.26
N VAL A 226 -9.76 -1.86 2.02
CA VAL A 226 -10.25 -1.04 3.14
C VAL A 226 -9.83 -1.70 4.44
N CYS A 227 -9.01 -1.00 5.22
CA CYS A 227 -8.51 -1.51 6.48
C CYS A 227 -9.59 -1.48 7.57
N TRP A 228 -10.34 -0.40 7.65
CA TRP A 228 -11.49 -0.23 8.53
C TRP A 228 -12.62 0.50 7.85
N SER A 229 -13.82 0.31 8.38
CA SER A 229 -14.97 1.14 8.04
C SER A 229 -15.66 1.68 9.29
N LYS A 230 -16.43 2.75 9.12
CA LYS A 230 -17.33 3.27 10.17
C LYS A 230 -18.63 2.51 10.17
N ASP A 231 -19.18 2.24 11.37
CA ASP A 231 -20.53 1.72 11.52
C ASP A 231 -21.60 2.84 11.32
N ALA A 232 -22.88 2.49 11.52
CA ALA A 232 -23.99 3.45 11.39
C ALA A 232 -23.95 4.60 12.41
N GLN A 233 -23.24 4.41 13.52
CA GLN A 233 -23.03 5.41 14.57
C GLN A 233 -21.75 6.22 14.38
N GLY A 234 -21.02 5.99 13.26
CA GLY A 234 -19.77 6.66 12.95
C GLY A 234 -18.55 6.16 13.73
N LYS A 235 -18.70 5.09 14.52
CA LYS A 235 -17.61 4.42 15.23
C LYS A 235 -16.81 3.54 14.25
N ARG A 236 -15.59 3.20 14.61
CA ARG A 236 -14.72 2.32 13.86
C ARG A 236 -14.61 0.97 14.59
N PRO A 237 -15.44 -0.04 14.24
CA PRO A 237 -15.34 -1.36 14.82
C PRO A 237 -13.99 -2.01 14.49
N ALA A 238 -13.49 -2.83 15.40
CA ALA A 238 -12.40 -3.74 15.08
C ALA A 238 -12.89 -4.75 14.02
N LYS A 239 -12.01 -5.17 13.12
CA LYS A 239 -12.33 -6.17 12.08
C LYS A 239 -13.47 -5.71 11.15
N SER A 240 -13.30 -4.54 10.55
CA SER A 240 -14.30 -3.93 9.65
C SER A 240 -13.77 -3.67 8.24
N GLY A 241 -12.81 -4.50 7.79
CA GLY A 241 -12.20 -4.43 6.46
C GLY A 241 -13.07 -5.02 5.36
N PHE A 242 -12.88 -4.54 4.14
CA PHE A 242 -13.49 -5.06 2.91
C PHE A 242 -12.69 -4.57 1.69
N LEU A 243 -13.13 -4.90 0.47
CA LEU A 243 -12.51 -4.44 -0.77
C LEU A 243 -13.41 -3.44 -1.47
N LEU A 244 -12.83 -2.61 -2.34
CA LEU A 244 -13.57 -1.77 -3.28
C LEU A 244 -13.07 -2.02 -4.69
N VAL A 245 -14.01 -2.11 -5.62
CA VAL A 245 -13.76 -2.11 -7.07
C VAL A 245 -14.46 -0.90 -7.66
N LEU A 246 -13.70 -0.07 -8.37
CA LEU A 246 -14.21 1.15 -8.97
C LEU A 246 -14.05 1.11 -10.49
N ASP A 247 -14.91 1.81 -11.18
CA ASP A 247 -14.74 2.13 -12.59
C ASP A 247 -13.63 3.18 -12.76
N ARG A 248 -12.67 2.91 -13.63
CA ARG A 248 -11.49 3.76 -13.79
C ARG A 248 -11.82 5.11 -14.44
N ALA A 249 -12.73 5.13 -15.38
CA ALA A 249 -13.09 6.35 -16.11
C ALA A 249 -13.92 7.31 -15.27
N THR A 250 -14.93 6.77 -14.57
CA THR A 250 -15.88 7.57 -13.79
C THR A 250 -15.51 7.74 -12.32
N ARG A 251 -14.57 6.93 -11.82
CA ARG A 251 -14.17 6.83 -10.40
C ARG A 251 -15.30 6.35 -9.48
N LYS A 252 -16.42 5.90 -10.03
CA LYS A 252 -17.53 5.37 -9.23
C LYS A 252 -17.21 4.01 -8.65
N VAL A 253 -17.55 3.80 -7.38
CA VAL A 253 -17.50 2.49 -6.74
C VAL A 253 -18.57 1.60 -7.37
N LEU A 254 -18.16 0.47 -7.94
CA LEU A 254 -19.03 -0.51 -8.61
C LEU A 254 -19.44 -1.65 -7.68
N SER A 255 -18.51 -2.09 -6.83
CA SER A 255 -18.77 -3.17 -5.88
C SER A 255 -17.87 -3.05 -4.65
N ALA A 256 -18.30 -3.67 -3.57
CA ALA A 256 -17.59 -3.69 -2.29
C ALA A 256 -17.58 -5.13 -1.72
N PRO A 257 -16.74 -6.05 -2.21
CA PRO A 257 -16.66 -7.41 -1.67
C PRO A 257 -16.39 -7.42 -0.16
N GLY A 258 -17.30 -8.01 0.63
CA GLY A 258 -17.30 -7.97 2.09
C GLY A 258 -17.97 -6.73 2.71
N GLY A 259 -18.21 -5.69 1.92
CA GLY A 259 -18.93 -4.48 2.30
C GLY A 259 -20.39 -4.47 1.87
N GLU A 260 -21.11 -3.43 2.28
CA GLU A 260 -22.47 -3.13 1.77
C GLU A 260 -22.40 -2.75 0.28
N GLU A 261 -23.47 -3.02 -0.45
CA GLU A 261 -23.58 -2.60 -1.85
C GLU A 261 -23.47 -1.06 -1.95
N PRO A 262 -22.60 -0.54 -2.83
CA PRO A 262 -22.42 0.89 -2.98
C PRO A 262 -23.70 1.59 -3.45
N ARG A 263 -24.10 2.63 -2.75
CA ARG A 263 -25.30 3.42 -3.07
C ARG A 263 -24.93 4.86 -3.35
N TYR A 264 -25.62 5.46 -4.32
CA TYR A 264 -25.49 6.87 -4.67
C TYR A 264 -26.82 7.58 -4.49
N VAL A 265 -26.80 8.74 -3.83
CA VAL A 265 -27.95 9.63 -3.69
C VAL A 265 -27.52 11.00 -4.22
N ASP A 266 -28.27 11.54 -5.17
CA ASP A 266 -27.93 12.80 -5.87
C ASP A 266 -26.50 12.85 -6.39
N GLY A 267 -26.03 11.72 -6.94
CA GLY A 267 -24.68 11.55 -7.46
C GLY A 267 -23.57 11.40 -6.42
N LYS A 268 -23.89 11.43 -5.12
CA LYS A 268 -22.93 11.30 -4.01
C LYS A 268 -22.92 9.88 -3.46
N LEU A 269 -21.73 9.30 -3.34
CA LEU A 269 -21.53 8.01 -2.69
C LEU A 269 -21.96 8.09 -1.21
N GLN A 270 -22.79 7.15 -0.80
CA GLN A 270 -23.22 7.02 0.60
C GLN A 270 -22.13 6.29 1.42
N PRO A 271 -22.13 6.45 2.77
CA PRO A 271 -21.12 5.82 3.61
C PRO A 271 -20.99 4.31 3.38
N LEU A 272 -19.77 3.89 3.13
CA LEU A 272 -19.38 2.51 2.92
C LEU A 272 -19.15 1.82 4.25
N ARG A 273 -19.65 0.59 4.39
CA ARG A 273 -19.53 -0.20 5.62
C ARG A 273 -19.25 -1.66 5.32
N GLN A 274 -18.65 -2.36 6.25
CA GLN A 274 -18.58 -3.81 6.17
C GLN A 274 -19.99 -4.41 6.33
N ALA A 275 -20.36 -5.36 5.45
CA ALA A 275 -21.60 -6.12 5.55
C ALA A 275 -21.37 -7.52 6.11
N GLN A 276 -20.24 -8.13 5.74
CA GLN A 276 -19.89 -9.48 6.15
C GLN A 276 -18.43 -9.52 6.64
N PRO A 277 -18.15 -10.17 7.77
CA PRO A 277 -16.80 -10.22 8.36
C PRO A 277 -15.89 -11.23 7.64
N VAL A 278 -15.83 -11.16 6.31
CA VAL A 278 -14.96 -12.00 5.47
C VAL A 278 -13.52 -11.60 5.66
N PHE A 279 -13.29 -10.28 5.72
CA PHE A 279 -11.96 -9.68 5.91
C PHE A 279 -11.89 -8.99 7.27
N VAL A 280 -10.68 -9.03 7.85
CA VAL A 280 -10.40 -8.38 9.14
C VAL A 280 -10.00 -6.93 8.91
N HIS A 281 -8.82 -6.72 8.30
CA HIS A 281 -8.28 -5.41 7.96
C HIS A 281 -7.56 -5.55 6.62
N GLY A 282 -8.26 -5.30 5.51
CA GLY A 282 -7.61 -5.28 4.20
C GLY A 282 -6.51 -4.22 4.17
N HIS A 283 -5.26 -4.63 3.93
CA HIS A 283 -4.14 -3.72 4.01
C HIS A 283 -3.70 -3.24 2.64
N ASP A 284 -3.30 -4.16 1.79
CA ASP A 284 -2.92 -3.90 0.41
C ASP A 284 -3.32 -5.08 -0.48
N LEU A 285 -3.36 -4.88 -1.78
CA LEU A 285 -3.74 -5.90 -2.74
C LEU A 285 -2.93 -5.78 -4.04
N TYR A 286 -2.80 -6.92 -4.69
CA TYR A 286 -2.32 -7.03 -6.05
C TYR A 286 -3.38 -7.73 -6.92
N VAL A 287 -3.53 -7.32 -8.19
CA VAL A 287 -4.45 -7.95 -9.14
C VAL A 287 -3.66 -8.43 -10.35
N ASP A 288 -3.70 -9.74 -10.62
CA ASP A 288 -2.96 -10.33 -11.74
C ASP A 288 -3.64 -10.11 -13.11
N SER A 289 -3.01 -10.58 -14.17
CA SER A 289 -3.53 -10.44 -15.53
C SER A 289 -4.83 -11.24 -15.78
N ALA A 290 -5.13 -12.23 -14.96
CA ALA A 290 -6.38 -13.00 -15.01
C ALA A 290 -7.53 -12.31 -14.26
N GLY A 291 -7.23 -11.28 -13.48
CA GLY A 291 -8.18 -10.56 -12.62
C GLY A 291 -8.32 -11.17 -11.22
N ASP A 292 -7.45 -12.12 -10.85
CA ASP A 292 -7.42 -12.67 -9.50
C ASP A 292 -6.79 -11.64 -8.54
N ILE A 293 -7.41 -11.45 -7.37
CA ILE A 293 -6.98 -10.48 -6.36
C ILE A 293 -6.22 -11.23 -5.26
N TYR A 294 -5.03 -10.77 -4.95
CA TYR A 294 -4.23 -11.22 -3.81
C TYR A 294 -4.28 -10.13 -2.74
N LEU A 295 -4.86 -10.45 -1.58
CA LEU A 295 -5.09 -9.51 -0.50
C LEU A 295 -4.21 -9.81 0.70
N GLY A 296 -3.41 -8.83 1.13
CA GLY A 296 -2.74 -8.81 2.43
C GLY A 296 -3.67 -8.23 3.51
N GLU A 297 -3.60 -8.77 4.72
CA GLU A 297 -4.39 -8.31 5.86
C GLU A 297 -3.49 -7.99 7.06
N TRP A 298 -3.73 -6.84 7.68
CA TRP A 298 -3.08 -6.42 8.90
C TRP A 298 -3.88 -6.89 10.13
N ASN A 299 -3.18 -7.25 11.21
CA ASN A 299 -3.77 -7.70 12.49
C ASN A 299 -4.91 -8.73 12.30
N ALA A 300 -4.64 -9.74 11.49
CA ALA A 300 -5.58 -10.77 11.09
C ALA A 300 -5.13 -12.16 11.57
N ASP A 301 -4.68 -12.26 12.82
CA ASP A 301 -4.27 -13.50 13.46
C ASP A 301 -3.23 -14.28 12.64
N ARG A 302 -2.20 -13.59 12.12
CA ARG A 302 -1.10 -14.15 11.30
C ARG A 302 -1.59 -14.84 10.02
N ARG A 303 -2.69 -14.35 9.46
CA ARG A 303 -3.27 -14.89 8.23
C ARG A 303 -2.38 -14.57 7.03
N TYR A 304 -2.06 -15.61 6.25
CA TYR A 304 -1.45 -15.43 4.94
C TYR A 304 -2.40 -14.73 3.97
N PRO A 305 -1.86 -14.13 2.89
CA PRO A 305 -2.69 -13.48 1.89
C PRO A 305 -3.80 -14.39 1.36
N SER A 306 -4.97 -13.79 1.14
CA SER A 306 -6.10 -14.44 0.51
C SER A 306 -6.04 -14.23 -1.00
N LYS A 307 -6.33 -15.27 -1.78
CA LYS A 307 -6.56 -15.17 -3.22
C LYS A 307 -8.07 -15.23 -3.49
N LEU A 308 -8.58 -14.21 -4.15
CA LEU A 308 -9.96 -14.15 -4.62
C LEU A 308 -9.95 -14.36 -6.15
N THR A 309 -10.62 -15.38 -6.61
CA THR A 309 -10.74 -15.68 -8.04
C THR A 309 -12.07 -15.20 -8.55
N LEU A 310 -12.08 -14.49 -9.66
CA LEU A 310 -13.30 -14.05 -10.32
C LEU A 310 -14.04 -15.26 -10.88
N LEU A 311 -15.24 -15.50 -10.37
CA LEU A 311 -16.15 -16.49 -10.96
C LEU A 311 -16.72 -15.92 -12.27
N ARG A 312 -16.42 -16.57 -13.36
CA ARG A 312 -16.92 -16.22 -14.72
C ARG A 312 -18.18 -16.99 -15.05
#